data_286ff96f5b8167c5d15125127cae801d
#
_entry.id   286ff96f5b8167c5d15125127cae801d
#
_cell.length_a   1.000
_cell.length_b   1.000
_cell.length_c   1.000
_cell.angle_alpha   90.00
_cell.angle_beta   90.00
_cell.angle_gamma   90.00
#
_symmetry.space_group_name_H-M   'P 1'
#
loop_
_entity.id
_entity.type
_entity.pdbx_description
1 polymer ?
#
loop_
_entity_poly.entity_id
_entity_poly.type
_entity_poly.pdbx_seq_one_letter_code
_entity_poly.pdbx_strand_id
1 'polypeptide(L)'
;VPSMLFEDMGLKYIGPIDGHNIELLSEVFGMAKNIEEPVIIHVVTNKGKGYELAEKNPNKYHGVSPFDLESGETISSSKKNYSKAFGDAMIELAKEDNRIVAITAAMPDGTGLKDFAKEFPNRFFDVGIAEGHATTLAAGFAAADMKPVFAVYSTFLQRALDQIIHDVCIQNMPVVFAIDRAGLVGEDGETHQGIFDLSYLCEVPNMTVLAPKHLDEVKVMLKWALNQNGPVALRYPRGGDLCEDITPLTSIEYGKWEKVSTGEKVAIIAVGKMLQHALLAKEQLLKQGINPLIVNATFVKPLDNDMLRQLCKDGYDIVTIEDNITNGGFGSYVLMNLYELG
;
A
#
# COMPACT_ATOMS: atom_id res chain seq x y z
N VAL A 1 -11.34 6.92 -37.20
CA VAL A 1 -11.80 8.28 -37.15
C VAL A 1 -12.59 8.49 -35.87
N PRO A 2 -11.97 9.02 -34.80
CA PRO A 2 -12.62 9.11 -33.49
C PRO A 2 -13.79 10.09 -33.39
N SER A 3 -13.85 11.10 -34.27
CA SER A 3 -14.88 12.16 -34.25
C SER A 3 -16.30 11.64 -34.40
N MET A 4 -16.53 10.71 -35.33
CA MET A 4 -17.87 10.19 -35.61
C MET A 4 -18.55 9.53 -34.42
N LEU A 5 -17.79 8.79 -33.59
CA LEU A 5 -18.34 8.12 -32.40
C LEU A 5 -18.95 9.15 -31.42
N PHE A 6 -18.23 10.22 -31.14
CA PHE A 6 -18.71 11.24 -30.22
C PHE A 6 -19.88 12.04 -30.76
N GLU A 7 -19.86 12.32 -32.08
CA GLU A 7 -20.97 12.99 -32.77
C GLU A 7 -22.23 12.11 -32.81
N ASP A 8 -22.08 10.81 -33.05
CA ASP A 8 -23.18 9.82 -32.99
C ASP A 8 -23.76 9.70 -31.56
N MET A 9 -22.98 10.00 -30.52
CA MET A 9 -23.43 10.08 -29.13
C MET A 9 -24.07 11.43 -28.78
N GLY A 10 -24.21 12.36 -29.73
CA GLY A 10 -24.79 13.69 -29.51
C GLY A 10 -23.82 14.70 -28.88
N LEU A 11 -22.51 14.48 -28.98
CA LEU A 11 -21.49 15.38 -28.49
C LEU A 11 -20.87 16.18 -29.63
N LYS A 12 -20.64 17.46 -29.43
CA LYS A 12 -19.86 18.27 -30.39
C LYS A 12 -18.37 17.97 -30.21
N TYR A 13 -17.69 17.55 -31.27
CA TYR A 13 -16.26 17.25 -31.22
C TYR A 13 -15.43 18.37 -31.87
N ILE A 14 -14.39 18.82 -31.15
CA ILE A 14 -13.42 19.80 -31.61
C ILE A 14 -12.01 19.21 -31.42
N GLY A 15 -11.26 19.05 -32.50
CA GLY A 15 -9.89 18.55 -32.42
C GLY A 15 -9.53 17.55 -33.53
N PRO A 16 -8.33 16.93 -33.49
CA PRO A 16 -7.29 17.09 -32.44
C PRO A 16 -6.59 18.45 -32.50
N ILE A 17 -6.22 19.01 -31.35
CA ILE A 17 -5.56 20.30 -31.21
C ILE A 17 -4.20 20.09 -30.54
N ASP A 18 -3.17 20.81 -30.97
CA ASP A 18 -1.88 20.85 -30.29
C ASP A 18 -2.03 21.54 -28.93
N GLY A 19 -1.93 20.75 -27.85
CA GLY A 19 -2.04 21.21 -26.47
C GLY A 19 -0.83 22.02 -25.97
N HIS A 20 0.22 22.14 -26.77
CA HIS A 20 1.36 23.02 -26.46
C HIS A 20 1.24 24.39 -27.12
N ASN A 21 0.25 24.59 -27.99
CA ASN A 21 -0.09 25.90 -28.58
C ASN A 21 -1.16 26.61 -27.73
N ILE A 22 -0.70 27.42 -26.76
CA ILE A 22 -1.57 28.12 -25.79
C ILE A 22 -2.51 29.13 -26.49
N GLU A 23 -2.06 29.77 -27.54
CA GLU A 23 -2.87 30.74 -28.30
C GLU A 23 -4.06 30.04 -28.96
N LEU A 24 -3.80 28.94 -29.67
CA LEU A 24 -4.84 28.13 -30.32
C LEU A 24 -5.82 27.54 -29.29
N LEU A 25 -5.31 27.07 -28.16
CA LEU A 25 -6.17 26.56 -27.07
C LEU A 25 -7.09 27.65 -26.53
N SER A 26 -6.57 28.87 -26.31
CA SER A 26 -7.37 30.01 -25.84
C SER A 26 -8.49 30.37 -26.83
N GLU A 27 -8.21 30.39 -28.13
CA GLU A 27 -9.22 30.63 -29.19
C GLU A 27 -10.28 29.53 -29.17
N VAL A 28 -9.89 28.26 -29.11
CA VAL A 28 -10.82 27.12 -29.12
C VAL A 28 -11.68 27.10 -27.86
N PHE A 29 -11.12 27.38 -26.69
CA PHE A 29 -11.92 27.48 -25.46
C PHE A 29 -12.89 28.66 -25.52
N GLY A 30 -12.47 29.79 -26.13
CA GLY A 30 -13.33 30.95 -26.35
C GLY A 30 -14.52 30.62 -27.26
N MET A 31 -14.30 29.85 -28.32
CA MET A 31 -15.38 29.37 -29.22
C MET A 31 -16.30 28.35 -28.52
N ALA A 32 -15.70 27.40 -27.80
CA ALA A 32 -16.43 26.34 -27.12
C ALA A 32 -17.40 26.86 -26.05
N LYS A 33 -17.09 27.95 -25.39
CA LYS A 33 -17.98 28.62 -24.41
C LYS A 33 -19.32 29.06 -24.99
N ASN A 34 -19.39 29.29 -26.28
CA ASN A 34 -20.61 29.76 -26.96
C ASN A 34 -21.44 28.62 -27.55
N ILE A 35 -21.04 27.38 -27.35
CA ILE A 35 -21.76 26.18 -27.80
C ILE A 35 -22.65 25.73 -26.64
N GLU A 36 -23.96 25.64 -26.89
CA GLU A 36 -24.93 25.20 -25.86
C GLU A 36 -25.01 23.67 -25.74
N GLU A 37 -24.46 22.94 -26.67
CA GLU A 37 -24.40 21.47 -26.67
C GLU A 37 -23.21 20.97 -25.87
N PRO A 38 -23.23 19.73 -25.35
CA PRO A 38 -22.06 19.11 -24.75
C PRO A 38 -20.90 19.02 -25.74
N VAL A 39 -19.72 19.50 -25.34
CA VAL A 39 -18.54 19.62 -26.21
C VAL A 39 -17.39 18.75 -25.68
N ILE A 40 -16.76 17.99 -26.58
CA ILE A 40 -15.45 17.35 -26.34
C ILE A 40 -14.39 18.15 -27.10
N ILE A 41 -13.39 18.65 -26.36
CA ILE A 41 -12.20 19.26 -26.94
C ILE A 41 -11.06 18.26 -26.82
N HIS A 42 -10.63 17.69 -27.95
CA HIS A 42 -9.54 16.73 -28.02
C HIS A 42 -8.21 17.46 -28.14
N VAL A 43 -7.44 17.46 -27.05
CA VAL A 43 -6.13 18.09 -26.97
C VAL A 43 -5.05 17.01 -26.98
N VAL A 44 -4.08 17.14 -27.85
CA VAL A 44 -2.92 16.22 -27.95
C VAL A 44 -1.69 16.91 -27.34
N THR A 45 -1.07 16.25 -26.38
CA THR A 45 0.15 16.75 -25.72
C THR A 45 1.25 15.69 -25.76
N ASN A 46 2.50 16.16 -25.67
CA ASN A 46 3.66 15.30 -25.44
C ASN A 46 4.08 15.46 -23.97
N LYS A 47 3.95 14.39 -23.17
CA LYS A 47 4.29 14.41 -21.74
C LYS A 47 5.78 14.71 -21.56
N GLY A 48 6.09 15.69 -20.69
CA GLY A 48 7.47 16.14 -20.48
C GLY A 48 7.99 17.15 -21.49
N LYS A 49 7.13 17.70 -22.35
CA LYS A 49 7.49 18.67 -23.40
C LYS A 49 8.33 19.83 -22.88
N GLY A 50 9.45 20.09 -23.54
CA GLY A 50 10.40 21.13 -23.16
C GLY A 50 11.60 20.64 -22.33
N TYR A 51 11.58 19.37 -21.90
CA TYR A 51 12.73 18.73 -21.25
C TYR A 51 13.00 17.36 -21.89
N GLU A 52 14.07 17.28 -22.68
CA GLU A 52 14.36 16.14 -23.56
C GLU A 52 14.43 14.79 -22.81
N LEU A 53 15.00 14.78 -21.61
CA LEU A 53 15.08 13.57 -20.79
C LEU A 53 13.68 13.09 -20.31
N ALA A 54 12.77 14.01 -20.04
CA ALA A 54 11.38 13.69 -19.69
C ALA A 54 10.59 13.25 -20.91
N GLU A 55 10.79 13.85 -22.06
CA GLU A 55 10.14 13.43 -23.32
C GLU A 55 10.53 12.00 -23.71
N LYS A 56 11.80 11.61 -23.49
CA LYS A 56 12.30 10.26 -23.76
C LYS A 56 11.85 9.24 -22.71
N ASN A 57 11.63 9.65 -21.46
CA ASN A 57 11.22 8.76 -20.38
C ASN A 57 10.17 9.41 -19.46
N PRO A 58 8.96 9.65 -19.95
CA PRO A 58 7.95 10.41 -19.23
C PRO A 58 7.50 9.77 -17.90
N ASN A 59 7.66 8.47 -17.75
CA ASN A 59 7.30 7.76 -16.50
C ASN A 59 8.30 8.07 -15.39
N LYS A 60 9.60 8.18 -15.69
CA LYS A 60 10.64 8.55 -14.72
C LYS A 60 10.37 9.93 -14.10
N TYR A 61 9.77 10.86 -14.87
CA TYR A 61 9.55 12.25 -14.47
C TYR A 61 8.09 12.57 -14.11
N HIS A 62 7.25 11.55 -13.93
CA HIS A 62 5.83 11.78 -13.60
C HIS A 62 5.62 12.24 -12.13
N GLY A 63 6.39 11.70 -11.21
CA GLY A 63 6.36 12.07 -9.80
C GLY A 63 7.77 11.92 -9.24
N VAL A 64 8.62 12.94 -9.44
CA VAL A 64 10.05 12.84 -9.11
C VAL A 64 10.40 13.59 -7.84
N SER A 65 11.32 13.02 -7.06
CA SER A 65 12.08 13.74 -6.05
C SER A 65 13.01 14.76 -6.71
N PRO A 66 13.60 15.71 -5.98
CA PRO A 66 14.59 16.63 -6.53
C PRO A 66 15.66 15.89 -7.34
N PHE A 67 15.96 16.39 -8.53
CA PHE A 67 16.92 15.79 -9.44
C PHE A 67 17.81 16.85 -10.09
N ASP A 68 18.97 16.45 -10.59
CA ASP A 68 19.89 17.30 -11.34
C ASP A 68 19.36 17.49 -12.76
N LEU A 69 19.24 18.74 -13.21
CA LEU A 69 18.66 19.08 -14.51
C LEU A 69 19.49 18.66 -15.70
N GLU A 70 20.83 18.58 -15.56
CA GLU A 70 21.72 18.25 -16.66
C GLU A 70 21.79 16.73 -16.87
N SER A 71 21.96 15.98 -15.79
CA SER A 71 22.06 14.52 -15.85
C SER A 71 20.70 13.81 -15.80
N GLY A 72 19.66 14.47 -15.26
CA GLY A 72 18.37 13.86 -14.98
C GLY A 72 18.40 12.83 -13.85
N GLU A 73 19.49 12.77 -13.06
CA GLU A 73 19.64 11.84 -11.97
C GLU A 73 19.05 12.40 -10.66
N THR A 74 18.37 11.54 -9.92
CA THR A 74 17.70 11.94 -8.66
C THR A 74 18.74 12.27 -7.60
N ILE A 75 18.61 13.45 -6.98
CA ILE A 75 19.39 13.88 -5.81
C ILE A 75 18.76 13.23 -4.57
N SER A 76 18.71 11.92 -4.49
CA SER A 76 18.16 11.24 -3.34
C SER A 76 19.25 10.66 -2.45
N SER A 77 19.06 10.77 -1.13
CA SER A 77 19.77 9.92 -0.18
C SER A 77 19.37 8.46 -0.44
N SER A 78 20.33 7.57 -0.61
CA SER A 78 20.14 6.12 -0.79
C SER A 78 19.59 5.42 0.47
N LYS A 79 18.66 6.06 1.18
CA LYS A 79 18.05 5.45 2.37
C LYS A 79 17.20 4.26 1.96
N LYS A 80 17.41 3.15 2.63
CA LYS A 80 16.54 1.97 2.54
C LYS A 80 15.10 2.38 2.85
N ASN A 81 14.14 1.86 2.10
CA ASN A 81 12.72 2.08 2.31
C ASN A 81 11.93 0.79 2.12
N TYR A 82 10.68 0.77 2.60
CA TYR A 82 9.83 -0.41 2.57
C TYR A 82 9.54 -0.90 1.16
N SER A 83 9.28 -0.01 0.19
CA SER A 83 9.01 -0.38 -1.21
C SER A 83 10.22 -1.07 -1.85
N LYS A 84 11.44 -0.59 -1.57
CA LYS A 84 12.68 -1.24 -2.04
C LYS A 84 12.89 -2.58 -1.36
N ALA A 85 12.69 -2.67 -0.03
CA ALA A 85 12.79 -3.93 0.71
C ALA A 85 11.80 -4.97 0.19
N PHE A 86 10.58 -4.55 -0.15
CA PHE A 86 9.57 -5.40 -0.79
C PHE A 86 10.00 -5.87 -2.18
N GLY A 87 10.46 -4.95 -3.04
CA GLY A 87 10.89 -5.28 -4.40
C GLY A 87 12.06 -6.27 -4.41
N ASP A 88 13.05 -6.08 -3.53
CA ASP A 88 14.20 -6.98 -3.38
C ASP A 88 13.73 -8.36 -2.87
N ALA A 89 12.85 -8.40 -1.88
CA ALA A 89 12.26 -9.64 -1.37
C ALA A 89 11.47 -10.40 -2.45
N MET A 90 10.70 -9.71 -3.27
CA MET A 90 9.97 -10.29 -4.40
C MET A 90 10.91 -10.99 -5.38
N ILE A 91 12.02 -10.34 -5.75
CA ILE A 91 13.01 -10.91 -6.67
C ILE A 91 13.66 -12.16 -6.06
N GLU A 92 14.09 -12.10 -4.81
CA GLU A 92 14.73 -13.22 -4.13
C GLU A 92 13.80 -14.43 -4.03
N LEU A 93 12.55 -14.22 -3.59
CA LEU A 93 11.57 -15.29 -3.44
C LEU A 93 11.13 -15.87 -4.79
N ALA A 94 11.02 -15.04 -5.83
CA ALA A 94 10.67 -15.51 -7.18
C ALA A 94 11.78 -16.33 -7.86
N LYS A 95 13.04 -16.23 -7.41
CA LYS A 95 14.13 -17.13 -7.80
C LYS A 95 13.95 -18.52 -7.17
N GLU A 96 13.37 -18.57 -5.96
CA GLU A 96 13.13 -19.82 -5.24
C GLU A 96 11.86 -20.55 -5.70
N ASP A 97 10.79 -19.79 -6.12
CA ASP A 97 9.50 -20.37 -6.53
C ASP A 97 8.97 -19.73 -7.83
N ASN A 98 8.89 -20.53 -8.88
CA ASN A 98 8.45 -20.11 -10.21
C ASN A 98 6.96 -19.75 -10.29
N ARG A 99 6.16 -20.10 -9.30
CA ARG A 99 4.73 -19.78 -9.23
C ARG A 99 4.47 -18.35 -8.80
N ILE A 100 5.45 -17.64 -8.25
CA ILE A 100 5.29 -16.27 -7.80
C ILE A 100 5.14 -15.36 -9.01
N VAL A 101 4.02 -14.63 -9.06
CA VAL A 101 3.71 -13.60 -10.06
C VAL A 101 3.42 -12.27 -9.37
N ALA A 102 3.88 -11.18 -9.98
CA ALA A 102 3.67 -9.83 -9.47
C ALA A 102 2.66 -9.08 -10.34
N ILE A 103 1.70 -8.45 -9.70
CA ILE A 103 0.65 -7.66 -10.34
C ILE A 103 0.71 -6.24 -9.76
N THR A 104 0.52 -5.23 -10.59
CA THR A 104 0.34 -3.84 -10.13
C THR A 104 -0.64 -3.11 -11.03
N ALA A 105 -1.12 -1.96 -10.59
CA ALA A 105 -2.05 -1.11 -11.32
C ALA A 105 -1.40 0.25 -11.62
N ALA A 106 -0.57 0.32 -12.67
CA ALA A 106 0.19 1.50 -13.12
C ALA A 106 1.20 2.07 -12.09
N MET A 107 1.70 1.23 -11.17
CA MET A 107 2.60 1.66 -10.09
C MET A 107 3.90 0.83 -9.98
N PRO A 108 4.56 0.40 -11.07
CA PRO A 108 5.72 -0.49 -10.98
C PRO A 108 6.90 0.14 -10.23
N ASP A 109 7.18 1.41 -10.47
CA ASP A 109 8.27 2.13 -9.79
C ASP A 109 7.94 2.40 -8.32
N GLY A 110 6.73 2.88 -8.05
CA GLY A 110 6.29 3.28 -6.72
C GLY A 110 6.16 2.12 -5.73
N THR A 111 5.78 0.94 -6.20
CA THR A 111 5.69 -0.28 -5.39
C THR A 111 6.99 -1.08 -5.34
N GLY A 112 8.07 -0.62 -5.99
CA GLY A 112 9.36 -1.30 -6.01
C GLY A 112 9.45 -2.49 -6.98
N LEU A 113 8.46 -2.70 -7.86
CA LEU A 113 8.42 -3.85 -8.78
C LEU A 113 9.16 -3.63 -10.10
N LYS A 114 9.76 -2.46 -10.33
CA LYS A 114 10.47 -2.14 -11.58
C LYS A 114 11.57 -3.16 -11.93
N ASP A 115 12.39 -3.54 -10.97
CA ASP A 115 13.49 -4.47 -11.20
C ASP A 115 12.98 -5.92 -11.32
N PHE A 116 11.89 -6.28 -10.61
CA PHE A 116 11.18 -7.54 -10.81
C PHE A 116 10.65 -7.67 -12.26
N ALA A 117 10.05 -6.61 -12.79
CA ALA A 117 9.53 -6.60 -14.16
C ALA A 117 10.63 -6.84 -15.23
N LYS A 118 11.85 -6.34 -14.98
CA LYS A 118 13.00 -6.57 -15.87
C LYS A 118 13.52 -8.01 -15.77
N GLU A 119 13.60 -8.55 -14.54
CA GLU A 119 14.17 -9.87 -14.31
C GLU A 119 13.18 -11.00 -14.67
N PHE A 120 11.87 -10.76 -14.46
CA PHE A 120 10.80 -11.74 -14.70
C PHE A 120 9.67 -11.20 -15.57
N PRO A 121 9.93 -10.77 -16.84
CA PRO A 121 8.92 -10.09 -17.66
C PRO A 121 7.67 -10.93 -17.92
N ASN A 122 7.78 -12.27 -17.93
CA ASN A 122 6.65 -13.19 -18.14
C ASN A 122 5.85 -13.48 -16.85
N ARG A 123 6.27 -12.94 -15.71
CA ARG A 123 5.62 -13.11 -14.40
C ARG A 123 5.26 -11.76 -13.77
N PHE A 124 5.33 -10.69 -14.55
CA PHE A 124 4.95 -9.35 -14.16
C PHE A 124 3.77 -8.85 -15.01
N PHE A 125 2.75 -8.30 -14.34
CA PHE A 125 1.52 -7.84 -14.98
C PHE A 125 1.17 -6.43 -14.46
N ASP A 126 1.29 -5.44 -15.32
CA ASP A 126 0.77 -4.11 -15.08
C ASP A 126 -0.57 -3.96 -15.82
N VAL A 127 -1.65 -3.87 -15.07
CA VAL A 127 -3.01 -3.80 -15.63
C VAL A 127 -3.48 -2.38 -15.94
N GLY A 128 -2.60 -1.39 -15.80
CA GLY A 128 -2.99 0.02 -15.85
C GLY A 128 -3.79 0.43 -14.60
N ILE A 129 -4.52 1.54 -14.66
CA ILE A 129 -5.33 2.04 -13.52
C ILE A 129 -6.63 1.23 -13.46
N ALA A 130 -6.53 -0.03 -13.00
CA ALA A 130 -7.63 -0.99 -12.96
C ALA A 130 -7.48 -1.96 -11.77
N GLU A 131 -7.54 -1.44 -10.56
CA GLU A 131 -7.30 -2.18 -9.31
C GLU A 131 -8.30 -3.34 -9.11
N GLY A 132 -9.56 -3.15 -9.48
CA GLY A 132 -10.57 -4.23 -9.46
C GLY A 132 -10.17 -5.38 -10.38
N HIS A 133 -9.74 -5.08 -11.63
CA HIS A 133 -9.24 -6.09 -12.56
C HIS A 133 -7.99 -6.81 -12.01
N ALA A 134 -7.05 -6.07 -11.42
CA ALA A 134 -5.85 -6.65 -10.80
C ALA A 134 -6.21 -7.69 -9.73
N THR A 135 -7.21 -7.39 -8.90
CA THR A 135 -7.67 -8.29 -7.83
C THR A 135 -8.31 -9.56 -8.39
N THR A 136 -9.23 -9.44 -9.37
CA THR A 136 -9.84 -10.61 -10.03
C THR A 136 -8.81 -11.43 -10.79
N LEU A 137 -7.84 -10.78 -11.46
CA LEU A 137 -6.72 -11.46 -12.11
C LEU A 137 -5.87 -12.25 -11.10
N ALA A 138 -5.59 -11.67 -9.93
CA ALA A 138 -4.88 -12.35 -8.85
C ALA A 138 -5.64 -13.58 -8.37
N ALA A 139 -6.97 -13.49 -8.18
CA ALA A 139 -7.80 -14.65 -7.85
C ALA A 139 -7.70 -15.76 -8.93
N GLY A 140 -7.70 -15.38 -10.22
CA GLY A 140 -7.53 -16.31 -11.34
C GLY A 140 -6.17 -17.00 -11.32
N PHE A 141 -5.08 -16.30 -11.03
CA PHE A 141 -3.76 -16.91 -10.85
C PHE A 141 -3.74 -17.87 -9.65
N ALA A 142 -4.34 -17.48 -8.53
CA ALA A 142 -4.43 -18.35 -7.35
C ALA A 142 -5.22 -19.64 -7.66
N ALA A 143 -6.33 -19.54 -8.40
CA ALA A 143 -7.10 -20.70 -8.86
C ALA A 143 -6.32 -21.63 -9.81
N ALA A 144 -5.27 -21.12 -10.45
CA ALA A 144 -4.36 -21.89 -11.31
C ALA A 144 -3.07 -22.32 -10.59
N ASP A 145 -3.09 -22.46 -9.26
CA ASP A 145 -1.96 -22.86 -8.40
C ASP A 145 -0.73 -21.95 -8.46
N MET A 146 -0.88 -20.71 -8.96
CA MET A 146 0.14 -19.69 -8.87
C MET A 146 0.10 -18.98 -7.53
N LYS A 147 1.15 -18.25 -7.21
CA LYS A 147 1.28 -17.43 -5.99
C LYS A 147 1.26 -15.93 -6.35
N PRO A 148 0.09 -15.34 -6.56
CA PRO A 148 -0.03 -13.94 -6.95
C PRO A 148 0.25 -13.00 -5.79
N VAL A 149 1.04 -11.94 -6.08
CA VAL A 149 1.23 -10.79 -5.21
C VAL A 149 0.75 -9.55 -5.94
N PHE A 150 -0.33 -8.94 -5.44
CA PHE A 150 -0.83 -7.66 -5.95
C PHE A 150 -0.26 -6.52 -5.12
N ALA A 151 0.66 -5.75 -5.70
CA ALA A 151 1.28 -4.59 -5.08
C ALA A 151 0.56 -3.30 -5.50
N VAL A 152 0.06 -2.57 -4.51
CA VAL A 152 -0.82 -1.42 -4.71
C VAL A 152 -0.69 -0.44 -3.54
N TYR A 153 -0.93 0.87 -3.78
CA TYR A 153 -1.03 1.84 -2.70
C TYR A 153 -2.33 1.66 -1.91
N SER A 154 -2.24 1.79 -0.60
CA SER A 154 -3.39 1.63 0.31
C SER A 154 -4.62 2.45 -0.14
N THR A 155 -4.43 3.72 -0.48
CA THR A 155 -5.54 4.57 -0.94
C THR A 155 -6.21 4.07 -2.24
N PHE A 156 -5.46 3.44 -3.14
CA PHE A 156 -6.00 2.95 -4.41
C PHE A 156 -6.63 1.56 -4.30
N LEU A 157 -6.23 0.77 -3.31
CA LEU A 157 -6.85 -0.54 -3.04
C LEU A 157 -8.35 -0.44 -2.73
N GLN A 158 -8.81 0.71 -2.24
CA GLN A 158 -10.25 0.98 -2.00
C GLN A 158 -11.12 0.72 -3.23
N ARG A 159 -10.60 0.92 -4.46
CA ARG A 159 -11.33 0.67 -5.72
C ARG A 159 -11.61 -0.80 -5.98
N ALA A 160 -10.94 -1.69 -5.26
CA ALA A 160 -11.04 -3.14 -5.42
C ALA A 160 -11.74 -3.84 -4.25
N LEU A 161 -12.37 -3.09 -3.33
CA LEU A 161 -12.96 -3.66 -2.12
C LEU A 161 -13.97 -4.76 -2.42
N ASP A 162 -14.85 -4.56 -3.40
CA ASP A 162 -15.82 -5.57 -3.82
C ASP A 162 -15.14 -6.85 -4.30
N GLN A 163 -14.12 -6.75 -5.16
CA GLN A 163 -13.38 -7.90 -5.69
C GLN A 163 -12.55 -8.59 -4.60
N ILE A 164 -12.01 -7.83 -3.63
CA ILE A 164 -11.33 -8.41 -2.46
C ILE A 164 -12.30 -9.30 -1.69
N ILE A 165 -13.51 -8.81 -1.44
CA ILE A 165 -14.54 -9.57 -0.71
C ILE A 165 -15.00 -10.77 -1.53
N HIS A 166 -15.50 -10.52 -2.75
CA HIS A 166 -16.22 -11.51 -3.55
C HIS A 166 -15.28 -12.50 -4.26
N ASP A 167 -14.25 -12.01 -4.95
CA ASP A 167 -13.42 -12.86 -5.80
C ASP A 167 -12.31 -13.57 -5.03
N VAL A 168 -11.84 -12.97 -3.93
CA VAL A 168 -10.70 -13.48 -3.17
C VAL A 168 -11.14 -14.07 -1.83
N CYS A 169 -11.75 -13.26 -0.95
CA CYS A 169 -11.89 -13.63 0.46
C CYS A 169 -13.02 -14.62 0.73
N ILE A 170 -14.20 -14.46 0.12
CA ILE A 170 -15.30 -15.43 0.25
C ILE A 170 -14.86 -16.81 -0.29
N GLN A 171 -14.08 -16.83 -1.36
CA GLN A 171 -13.54 -18.05 -1.96
C GLN A 171 -12.27 -18.57 -1.27
N ASN A 172 -11.75 -17.84 -0.28
CA ASN A 172 -10.51 -18.13 0.45
C ASN A 172 -9.31 -18.36 -0.47
N MET A 173 -9.17 -17.54 -1.53
CA MET A 173 -8.09 -17.66 -2.50
C MET A 173 -6.76 -17.16 -1.91
N PRO A 174 -5.63 -17.90 -2.10
CA PRO A 174 -4.32 -17.53 -1.56
C PRO A 174 -3.67 -16.39 -2.37
N VAL A 175 -4.20 -15.19 -2.21
CA VAL A 175 -3.69 -13.96 -2.82
C VAL A 175 -2.96 -13.13 -1.75
N VAL A 176 -1.77 -12.63 -2.07
CA VAL A 176 -1.04 -11.70 -1.22
C VAL A 176 -1.27 -10.27 -1.74
N PHE A 177 -1.83 -9.42 -0.89
CA PHE A 177 -1.95 -7.98 -1.13
C PHE A 177 -0.77 -7.28 -0.46
N ALA A 178 0.19 -6.78 -1.23
CA ALA A 178 1.30 -5.96 -0.76
C ALA A 178 0.87 -4.49 -0.79
N ILE A 179 0.45 -3.98 0.37
CA ILE A 179 -0.19 -2.67 0.51
C ILE A 179 0.86 -1.64 0.90
N ASP A 180 1.33 -0.91 -0.08
CA ASP A 180 2.30 0.17 0.09
C ASP A 180 1.60 1.49 0.46
N ARG A 181 2.31 2.45 1.04
CA ARG A 181 1.77 3.74 1.49
C ARG A 181 0.61 3.58 2.50
N ALA A 182 0.68 2.57 3.35
CA ALA A 182 -0.26 2.45 4.45
C ALA A 182 -0.01 3.53 5.52
N GLY A 183 -1.07 4.07 6.09
CA GLY A 183 -1.01 5.15 7.07
C GLY A 183 -0.82 6.54 6.45
N LEU A 184 -0.20 7.44 7.20
CA LEU A 184 0.06 8.82 6.80
C LEU A 184 1.29 8.87 5.90
N VAL A 185 1.17 9.45 4.71
CA VAL A 185 2.21 9.47 3.67
C VAL A 185 2.83 10.85 3.40
N GLY A 186 2.33 11.90 4.04
CA GLY A 186 2.92 13.25 4.00
C GLY A 186 3.13 13.82 2.60
N GLU A 187 4.31 13.59 2.03
CA GLU A 187 4.75 14.17 0.75
C GLU A 187 3.90 13.79 -0.47
N ASP A 188 3.15 12.69 -0.44
CA ASP A 188 2.31 12.27 -1.56
C ASP A 188 0.97 13.05 -1.62
N GLY A 189 0.67 13.87 -0.61
CA GLY A 189 -0.48 14.77 -0.58
C GLY A 189 -1.79 14.12 -0.10
N GLU A 190 -2.86 14.89 -0.13
CA GLU A 190 -4.16 14.57 0.49
C GLU A 190 -4.78 13.27 -0.05
N THR A 191 -4.66 13.04 -1.35
CA THR A 191 -5.32 11.91 -2.04
C THR A 191 -4.62 10.57 -1.86
N HIS A 192 -3.43 10.56 -1.22
CA HIS A 192 -2.60 9.36 -1.08
C HIS A 192 -2.55 8.79 0.33
N GLN A 193 -3.29 9.39 1.28
CA GLN A 193 -3.30 8.92 2.67
C GLN A 193 -3.94 7.54 2.78
N GLY A 194 -3.18 6.56 3.32
CA GLY A 194 -3.58 5.16 3.44
C GLY A 194 -4.18 4.85 4.82
N ILE A 195 -5.18 5.62 5.24
CA ILE A 195 -5.72 5.58 6.62
C ILE A 195 -7.01 4.78 6.77
N PHE A 196 -7.46 4.06 5.75
CA PHE A 196 -8.71 3.31 5.77
C PHE A 196 -8.53 1.80 5.65
N ASP A 197 -7.35 1.33 5.27
CA ASP A 197 -7.09 -0.07 4.93
C ASP A 197 -7.38 -1.04 6.09
N LEU A 198 -6.95 -0.72 7.31
CA LEU A 198 -7.25 -1.58 8.47
C LEU A 198 -8.74 -1.69 8.72
N SER A 199 -9.49 -0.60 8.56
CA SER A 199 -10.93 -0.58 8.84
C SER A 199 -11.71 -1.55 7.96
N TYR A 200 -11.48 -1.56 6.64
CA TYR A 200 -12.21 -2.48 5.77
C TYR A 200 -11.59 -3.88 5.70
N LEU A 201 -10.27 -4.03 5.79
CA LEU A 201 -9.63 -5.35 5.74
C LEU A 201 -9.92 -6.20 6.99
N CYS A 202 -10.08 -5.57 8.16
CA CYS A 202 -10.43 -6.30 9.38
C CYS A 202 -11.86 -6.86 9.34
N GLU A 203 -12.78 -6.24 8.59
CA GLU A 203 -14.16 -6.69 8.44
C GLU A 203 -14.32 -7.85 7.44
N VAL A 204 -13.42 -7.94 6.44
CA VAL A 204 -13.52 -8.91 5.35
C VAL A 204 -13.23 -10.33 5.84
N PRO A 205 -14.07 -11.34 5.53
CA PRO A 205 -13.85 -12.72 5.99
C PRO A 205 -12.56 -13.33 5.43
N ASN A 206 -11.99 -14.28 6.16
CA ASN A 206 -10.79 -15.04 5.79
C ASN A 206 -9.50 -14.21 5.57
N MET A 207 -9.58 -12.88 5.54
CA MET A 207 -8.40 -12.02 5.38
C MET A 207 -7.50 -12.09 6.62
N THR A 208 -6.22 -12.35 6.40
CA THR A 208 -5.17 -12.13 7.41
C THR A 208 -4.47 -10.80 7.14
N VAL A 209 -4.22 -10.00 8.17
CA VAL A 209 -3.57 -8.68 8.03
C VAL A 209 -2.30 -8.62 8.87
N LEU A 210 -1.18 -8.34 8.22
CA LEU A 210 0.16 -8.20 8.79
C LEU A 210 0.70 -6.78 8.65
N ALA A 211 1.48 -6.33 9.63
CA ALA A 211 2.16 -5.05 9.58
C ALA A 211 3.58 -5.14 10.15
N PRO A 212 4.65 -4.95 9.34
CA PRO A 212 6.02 -5.00 9.80
C PRO A 212 6.35 -3.76 10.65
N LYS A 213 7.03 -3.97 11.77
CA LYS A 213 7.57 -2.91 12.63
C LYS A 213 8.92 -2.37 12.14
N HIS A 214 9.61 -3.16 11.30
CA HIS A 214 10.93 -2.85 10.74
C HIS A 214 11.01 -3.33 9.29
N LEU A 215 11.73 -2.60 8.43
CA LEU A 215 11.81 -2.90 7.00
C LEU A 215 12.42 -4.29 6.69
N ASP A 216 13.32 -4.80 7.52
CA ASP A 216 13.92 -6.12 7.34
C ASP A 216 12.92 -7.28 7.61
N GLU A 217 11.76 -6.99 8.20
CA GLU A 217 10.68 -7.97 8.39
C GLU A 217 9.85 -8.23 7.13
N VAL A 218 9.89 -7.31 6.15
CA VAL A 218 9.08 -7.40 4.92
C VAL A 218 9.31 -8.73 4.21
N LYS A 219 10.57 -9.16 4.06
CA LYS A 219 10.90 -10.44 3.42
C LYS A 219 10.37 -11.65 4.21
N VAL A 220 10.51 -11.63 5.52
CA VAL A 220 10.04 -12.72 6.41
C VAL A 220 8.52 -12.83 6.32
N MET A 221 7.81 -11.70 6.40
CA MET A 221 6.36 -11.64 6.31
C MET A 221 5.85 -12.02 4.93
N LEU A 222 6.49 -11.56 3.85
CA LEU A 222 6.12 -11.92 2.49
C LEU A 222 6.32 -13.43 2.24
N LYS A 223 7.45 -14.00 2.69
CA LYS A 223 7.70 -15.44 2.59
C LYS A 223 6.66 -16.26 3.35
N TRP A 224 6.29 -15.81 4.54
CA TRP A 224 5.22 -16.43 5.32
C TRP A 224 3.88 -16.34 4.58
N ALA A 225 3.50 -15.15 4.09
CA ALA A 225 2.24 -14.89 3.38
C ALA A 225 2.09 -15.77 2.12
N LEU A 226 3.14 -15.93 1.33
CA LEU A 226 3.17 -16.78 0.12
C LEU A 226 3.01 -18.28 0.40
N ASN A 227 3.08 -18.70 1.66
CA ASN A 227 2.88 -20.09 2.07
C ASN A 227 1.56 -20.33 2.81
N GLN A 228 0.66 -19.34 2.84
CA GLN A 228 -0.67 -19.51 3.41
C GLN A 228 -1.66 -20.04 2.37
N ASN A 229 -2.73 -20.69 2.87
CA ASN A 229 -3.80 -21.24 2.03
C ASN A 229 -5.01 -20.28 1.90
N GLY A 230 -4.86 -19.04 2.31
CA GLY A 230 -5.88 -18.00 2.26
C GLY A 230 -5.29 -16.62 2.00
N PRO A 231 -6.14 -15.60 1.85
CA PRO A 231 -5.71 -14.24 1.53
C PRO A 231 -4.93 -13.57 2.67
N VAL A 232 -3.85 -12.90 2.30
CA VAL A 232 -3.01 -12.17 3.24
C VAL A 232 -2.76 -10.75 2.74
N ALA A 233 -3.01 -9.76 3.59
CA ALA A 233 -2.64 -8.37 3.39
C ALA A 233 -1.38 -8.05 4.22
N LEU A 234 -0.31 -7.68 3.55
CA LEU A 234 0.93 -7.17 4.14
C LEU A 234 0.98 -5.66 3.91
N ARG A 235 0.66 -4.87 4.96
CA ARG A 235 0.63 -3.41 4.88
C ARG A 235 1.90 -2.79 5.45
N TYR A 236 2.50 -1.86 4.72
CA TYR A 236 3.70 -1.15 5.15
C TYR A 236 3.69 0.32 4.69
N PRO A 237 4.37 1.21 5.46
CA PRO A 237 4.33 2.64 5.22
C PRO A 237 5.26 3.08 4.08
N ARG A 238 5.11 4.32 3.65
CA ARG A 238 6.10 5.03 2.84
C ARG A 238 7.36 5.34 3.64
N GLY A 239 8.52 5.32 2.98
CA GLY A 239 9.82 5.68 3.58
C GLY A 239 10.50 4.53 4.29
N GLY A 240 11.39 4.84 5.21
CA GLY A 240 12.19 3.89 5.99
C GLY A 240 11.87 3.93 7.47
N ASP A 241 12.69 3.25 8.25
CA ASP A 241 12.59 3.21 9.71
C ASP A 241 13.05 4.52 10.36
N LEU A 242 12.52 4.80 11.55
CA LEU A 242 12.89 5.92 12.40
C LEU A 242 13.98 5.51 13.41
N CYS A 243 13.96 4.25 13.84
CA CYS A 243 14.87 3.67 14.83
C CYS A 243 15.62 2.50 14.19
N GLU A 244 16.95 2.54 14.24
CA GLU A 244 17.82 1.48 13.68
C GLU A 244 18.02 0.31 14.68
N ASP A 245 17.84 0.54 15.97
CA ASP A 245 18.15 -0.42 17.05
C ASP A 245 16.97 -1.37 17.39
N ILE A 246 16.06 -1.61 16.45
CA ILE A 246 14.95 -2.55 16.64
C ILE A 246 15.34 -3.91 16.09
N THR A 247 15.27 -4.94 16.93
CA THR A 247 15.50 -6.32 16.49
C THR A 247 14.35 -6.80 15.60
N PRO A 248 14.60 -7.11 14.31
CA PRO A 248 13.58 -7.62 13.42
C PRO A 248 13.17 -9.04 13.79
N LEU A 249 11.91 -9.40 13.49
CA LEU A 249 11.46 -10.80 13.56
C LEU A 249 12.18 -11.65 12.51
N THR A 250 12.60 -12.83 12.91
CA THR A 250 13.20 -13.84 12.01
C THR A 250 12.23 -14.95 11.62
N SER A 251 11.11 -15.06 12.35
CA SER A 251 10.03 -16.01 12.10
C SER A 251 8.72 -15.45 12.59
N ILE A 252 7.61 -16.00 12.09
CA ILE A 252 6.25 -15.58 12.42
C ILE A 252 5.45 -16.79 12.85
N GLU A 253 4.76 -16.67 13.98
CA GLU A 253 3.75 -17.61 14.44
C GLU A 253 2.35 -16.99 14.20
N TYR A 254 1.46 -17.73 13.57
CA TYR A 254 0.14 -17.25 13.18
C TYR A 254 -0.67 -16.72 14.37
N GLY A 255 -1.14 -15.49 14.25
CA GLY A 255 -1.99 -14.84 15.26
C GLY A 255 -1.27 -14.48 16.57
N LYS A 256 0.07 -14.50 16.62
CA LYS A 256 0.83 -14.15 17.82
C LYS A 256 1.46 -12.76 17.72
N TRP A 257 1.45 -12.06 18.85
CA TRP A 257 2.08 -10.77 19.05
C TRP A 257 3.41 -10.93 19.81
N GLU A 258 4.23 -9.88 19.76
CA GLU A 258 5.54 -9.85 20.40
C GLU A 258 5.58 -8.83 21.55
N LYS A 259 6.02 -9.26 22.73
CA LYS A 259 6.40 -8.32 23.81
C LYS A 259 7.79 -7.78 23.53
N VAL A 260 7.88 -6.52 23.12
CA VAL A 260 9.15 -5.87 22.71
C VAL A 260 9.91 -5.33 23.93
N SER A 261 9.21 -4.98 24.99
CA SER A 261 9.85 -4.52 26.23
C SER A 261 9.05 -4.99 27.45
N THR A 262 9.64 -4.91 28.63
CA THR A 262 8.95 -5.10 29.91
C THR A 262 8.30 -3.79 30.37
N GLY A 263 7.29 -3.88 31.21
CA GLY A 263 6.60 -2.74 31.78
C GLY A 263 5.54 -3.15 32.79
N GLU A 264 4.84 -2.19 33.38
CA GLU A 264 3.81 -2.40 34.39
C GLU A 264 2.67 -1.39 34.20
N LYS A 265 1.46 -1.77 34.70
CA LYS A 265 0.23 -0.96 34.68
C LYS A 265 -0.35 -0.62 33.31
N VAL A 266 0.47 -0.16 32.37
CA VAL A 266 0.06 0.23 31.02
C VAL A 266 0.71 -0.65 29.99
N ALA A 267 -0.08 -1.20 29.05
CA ALA A 267 0.39 -1.90 27.85
C ALA A 267 0.07 -1.07 26.62
N ILE A 268 1.10 -0.69 25.87
CA ILE A 268 0.96 0.01 24.60
C ILE A 268 1.09 -1.03 23.49
N ILE A 269 0.00 -1.28 22.77
CA ILE A 269 -0.07 -2.21 21.63
C ILE A 269 0.00 -1.40 20.35
N ALA A 270 1.07 -1.57 19.58
CA ALA A 270 1.34 -0.76 18.41
C ALA A 270 1.34 -1.60 17.13
N VAL A 271 0.77 -1.03 16.04
CA VAL A 271 0.68 -1.65 14.72
C VAL A 271 1.85 -1.21 13.85
N GLY A 272 2.62 -2.17 13.36
CA GLY A 272 3.68 -1.95 12.37
C GLY A 272 4.66 -0.85 12.79
N LYS A 273 4.97 0.09 11.88
CA LYS A 273 5.91 1.18 12.15
C LYS A 273 5.54 2.05 13.36
N MET A 274 4.27 2.06 13.79
CA MET A 274 3.85 2.82 14.98
C MET A 274 4.49 2.28 16.26
N LEU A 275 5.06 1.05 16.24
CA LEU A 275 5.89 0.54 17.33
C LEU A 275 7.10 1.44 17.60
N GLN A 276 7.72 2.00 16.57
CA GLN A 276 8.87 2.89 16.71
C GLN A 276 8.49 4.16 17.48
N HIS A 277 7.31 4.71 17.21
CA HIS A 277 6.76 5.82 17.98
C HIS A 277 6.41 5.44 19.42
N ALA A 278 5.91 4.21 19.65
CA ALA A 278 5.64 3.71 21.00
C ALA A 278 6.92 3.58 21.83
N LEU A 279 8.03 3.15 21.22
CA LEU A 279 9.34 3.07 21.88
C LEU A 279 9.87 4.46 22.25
N LEU A 280 9.80 5.43 21.34
CA LEU A 280 10.16 6.81 21.61
C LEU A 280 9.30 7.44 22.73
N ALA A 281 7.99 7.14 22.72
CA ALA A 281 7.09 7.57 23.79
C ALA A 281 7.46 6.94 25.14
N LYS A 282 7.81 5.66 25.16
CA LYS A 282 8.27 4.97 26.39
C LYS A 282 9.48 5.66 27.01
N GLU A 283 10.46 6.07 26.20
CA GLU A 283 11.64 6.79 26.72
C GLU A 283 11.27 8.11 27.44
N GLN A 284 10.24 8.79 26.95
CA GLN A 284 9.75 10.02 27.58
C GLN A 284 8.94 9.72 28.86
N LEU A 285 8.10 8.67 28.81
CA LEU A 285 7.28 8.24 29.95
C LEU A 285 8.15 7.75 31.12
N LEU A 286 9.27 7.06 30.84
CA LEU A 286 10.22 6.64 31.86
C LEU A 286 10.79 7.82 32.67
N LYS A 287 11.00 8.97 32.05
CA LYS A 287 11.45 10.19 32.75
C LYS A 287 10.39 10.74 33.71
N GLN A 288 9.13 10.33 33.54
CA GLN A 288 8.00 10.69 34.40
C GLN A 288 7.64 9.57 35.41
N GLY A 289 8.47 8.50 35.48
CA GLY A 289 8.24 7.36 36.37
C GLY A 289 7.18 6.37 35.86
N ILE A 290 6.80 6.45 34.59
CA ILE A 290 5.84 5.53 33.97
C ILE A 290 6.60 4.58 33.05
N ASN A 291 6.53 3.27 33.33
CA ASN A 291 7.18 2.22 32.53
C ASN A 291 6.17 1.33 31.83
N PRO A 292 5.68 1.69 30.62
CA PRO A 292 4.70 0.87 29.91
C PRO A 292 5.35 -0.38 29.30
N LEU A 293 4.59 -1.48 29.26
CA LEU A 293 4.87 -2.63 28.40
C LEU A 293 4.63 -2.22 26.95
N ILE A 294 5.55 -2.53 26.04
CA ILE A 294 5.36 -2.33 24.60
C ILE A 294 5.12 -3.68 23.91
N VAL A 295 4.04 -3.76 23.16
CA VAL A 295 3.62 -4.95 22.40
C VAL A 295 3.54 -4.60 20.91
N ASN A 296 4.14 -5.42 20.07
CA ASN A 296 4.03 -5.35 18.62
C ASN A 296 2.84 -6.20 18.15
N ALA A 297 1.84 -5.58 17.60
CA ALA A 297 0.73 -6.26 16.94
C ALA A 297 1.16 -6.68 15.51
N THR A 298 1.99 -7.72 15.42
CA THR A 298 2.46 -8.30 14.15
C THR A 298 1.29 -8.68 13.23
N PHE A 299 0.25 -9.28 13.83
CA PHE A 299 -1.04 -9.53 13.20
C PHE A 299 -2.04 -8.49 13.68
N VAL A 300 -2.59 -7.74 12.73
CA VAL A 300 -3.75 -6.88 12.99
C VAL A 300 -5.02 -7.74 12.98
N LYS A 301 -5.03 -8.76 12.12
CA LYS A 301 -6.06 -9.81 12.06
C LYS A 301 -5.41 -11.15 11.69
N PRO A 302 -5.66 -12.22 12.49
CA PRO A 302 -6.42 -12.23 13.74
C PRO A 302 -5.69 -11.51 14.87
N LEU A 303 -6.44 -11.10 15.91
CA LEU A 303 -5.86 -10.60 17.16
C LEU A 303 -5.24 -11.76 17.98
N ASP A 304 -4.23 -11.47 18.78
CA ASP A 304 -3.70 -12.41 19.78
C ASP A 304 -4.59 -12.38 21.03
N ASN A 305 -5.65 -13.19 21.03
CA ASN A 305 -6.60 -13.27 22.12
C ASN A 305 -5.98 -13.80 23.42
N ASP A 306 -4.94 -14.63 23.33
CA ASP A 306 -4.24 -15.12 24.52
C ASP A 306 -3.46 -13.99 25.18
N MET A 307 -2.76 -13.17 24.37
CA MET A 307 -2.07 -11.97 24.86
C MET A 307 -3.06 -10.99 25.48
N LEU A 308 -4.17 -10.72 24.81
CA LEU A 308 -5.19 -9.79 25.32
C LEU A 308 -5.78 -10.27 26.66
N ARG A 309 -6.16 -11.55 26.76
CA ARG A 309 -6.64 -12.14 28.04
C ARG A 309 -5.58 -12.04 29.14
N GLN A 310 -4.31 -12.28 28.81
CA GLN A 310 -3.23 -12.20 29.77
C GLN A 310 -3.04 -10.77 30.28
N LEU A 311 -3.06 -9.78 29.38
CA LEU A 311 -2.94 -8.36 29.75
C LEU A 311 -4.08 -7.92 30.69
N CYS A 312 -5.31 -8.29 30.37
CA CYS A 312 -6.46 -8.01 31.24
C CYS A 312 -6.36 -8.69 32.62
N LYS A 313 -5.96 -9.97 32.65
CA LYS A 313 -5.77 -10.72 33.89
C LYS A 313 -4.67 -10.12 34.76
N ASP A 314 -3.62 -9.62 34.16
CA ASP A 314 -2.50 -8.98 34.86
C ASP A 314 -2.82 -7.52 35.25
N GLY A 315 -3.99 -7.00 34.89
CA GLY A 315 -4.49 -5.68 35.30
C GLY A 315 -3.84 -4.52 34.53
N TYR A 316 -3.43 -4.74 33.28
CA TYR A 316 -2.92 -3.65 32.45
C TYR A 316 -4.04 -2.77 31.88
N ASP A 317 -3.84 -1.45 31.94
CA ASP A 317 -4.57 -0.51 31.11
C ASP A 317 -4.03 -0.60 29.67
N ILE A 318 -4.91 -0.86 28.69
CA ILE A 318 -4.51 -1.08 27.29
C ILE A 318 -4.63 0.22 26.51
N VAL A 319 -3.56 0.60 25.83
CA VAL A 319 -3.50 1.72 24.88
C VAL A 319 -3.10 1.16 23.52
N THR A 320 -3.84 1.48 22.47
CA THR A 320 -3.51 1.09 21.09
C THR A 320 -2.93 2.26 20.30
N ILE A 321 -1.94 2.01 19.44
CA ILE A 321 -1.36 3.00 18.52
C ILE A 321 -1.39 2.45 17.11
N GLU A 322 -2.05 3.18 16.22
CA GLU A 322 -2.16 2.88 14.79
C GLU A 322 -2.13 4.15 13.95
N ASP A 323 -1.81 4.04 12.68
CA ASP A 323 -1.86 5.11 11.66
C ASP A 323 -3.05 4.94 10.73
N ASN A 324 -4.23 4.71 11.32
CA ASN A 324 -5.52 4.50 10.66
C ASN A 324 -6.58 5.40 11.32
N ILE A 325 -7.77 5.50 10.71
CA ILE A 325 -8.91 6.17 11.35
C ILE A 325 -9.39 5.39 12.57
N THR A 326 -9.97 6.10 13.54
CA THR A 326 -10.45 5.50 14.79
C THR A 326 -11.62 4.53 14.55
N ASN A 327 -12.55 4.92 13.65
CA ASN A 327 -13.74 4.12 13.37
C ASN A 327 -13.38 2.88 12.54
N GLY A 328 -13.64 1.70 13.12
CA GLY A 328 -13.28 0.41 12.49
C GLY A 328 -11.78 0.12 12.42
N GLY A 329 -10.92 0.97 12.99
CA GLY A 329 -9.48 0.72 13.06
C GLY A 329 -9.11 -0.36 14.07
N PHE A 330 -7.80 -0.59 14.22
CA PHE A 330 -7.26 -1.61 15.11
C PHE A 330 -7.74 -1.46 16.56
N GLY A 331 -7.73 -0.23 17.10
CA GLY A 331 -8.20 0.03 18.45
C GLY A 331 -9.68 -0.32 18.64
N SER A 332 -10.52 0.00 17.66
CA SER A 332 -11.94 -0.39 17.67
C SER A 332 -12.10 -1.92 17.64
N TYR A 333 -11.28 -2.60 16.81
CA TYR A 333 -11.33 -4.06 16.70
C TYR A 333 -10.85 -4.75 17.99
N VAL A 334 -9.81 -4.22 18.63
CA VAL A 334 -9.36 -4.69 19.97
C VAL A 334 -10.44 -4.49 21.01
N LEU A 335 -11.09 -3.32 21.05
CA LEU A 335 -12.14 -3.03 22.02
C LEU A 335 -13.35 -3.97 21.89
N MET A 336 -13.82 -4.19 20.64
CA MET A 336 -14.93 -5.13 20.38
C MET A 336 -14.55 -6.55 20.82
N ASN A 337 -13.35 -6.99 20.50
CA ASN A 337 -12.87 -8.31 20.90
C ASN A 337 -12.73 -8.46 22.41
N LEU A 338 -12.24 -7.45 23.12
CA LEU A 338 -12.17 -7.45 24.58
C LEU A 338 -13.57 -7.55 25.21
N TYR A 339 -14.56 -6.88 24.64
CA TYR A 339 -15.94 -6.99 25.10
C TYR A 339 -16.51 -8.42 24.95
N GLU A 340 -16.17 -9.11 23.85
CA GLU A 340 -16.57 -10.51 23.62
C GLU A 340 -15.83 -11.50 24.53
N LEU A 341 -14.63 -11.17 24.96
CA LEU A 341 -13.82 -12.00 25.85
C LEU A 341 -14.25 -11.94 27.32
N GLY A 342 -15.13 -10.97 27.70
CA GLY A 342 -15.63 -10.73 29.06
C GLY A 342 -14.64 -9.90 29.88
#